data_ceede0907c50e542af3bb836e3376f7b
#
_entry.id   ceede0907c50e542af3bb836e3376f7b
#
_cell.length_a   1.000
_cell.length_b   1.000
_cell.length_c   1.000
_cell.angle_alpha   90.00
_cell.angle_beta   90.00
_cell.angle_gamma   90.00
#
_symmetry.space_group_name_H-M   'P 1'
#
loop_
_entity.id
_entity.type
_entity.pdbx_description
1 polymer ?
#
loop_
_entity_poly.entity_id
_entity_poly.type
_entity_poly.pdbx_seq_one_letter_code
_entity_poly.pdbx_strand_id
1 'polypeptide(L)'
;DFIGNLKKQEFDGVENKIKEAIINTATELTSLLIKIRLGKISKSSNIDFRNLLDEEKFIFDAGEEQRERIEMILSATINGKSKFLESISQNHKTKTVVIRFLQEVDEIVGADLEKYGPFKIEDIATIPYENAQALIAKNIATKIRWED
;
A
#
# COMPACT_ATOMS: atom_id res chain seq x y z
N ASP A 1 -16.82 19.12 4.12
CA ASP A 1 -16.23 18.76 2.83
C ASP A 1 -16.65 19.78 1.76
N PHE A 2 -15.82 20.86 1.62
CA PHE A 2 -16.09 21.98 0.72
C PHE A 2 -16.21 21.56 -0.76
N ILE A 3 -15.21 20.79 -1.25
CA ILE A 3 -15.17 20.34 -2.66
C ILE A 3 -16.35 19.42 -2.96
N GLY A 4 -16.68 18.48 -2.06
CA GLY A 4 -17.79 17.57 -2.22
C GLY A 4 -19.15 18.29 -2.28
N ASN A 5 -19.34 19.30 -1.45
CA ASN A 5 -20.54 20.12 -1.47
C ASN A 5 -20.65 20.97 -2.73
N LEU A 6 -19.52 21.56 -3.19
CA LEU A 6 -19.50 22.37 -4.39
C LEU A 6 -19.75 21.53 -5.65
N LYS A 7 -19.30 20.28 -5.70
CA LYS A 7 -19.58 19.36 -6.81
C LYS A 7 -21.06 19.04 -6.97
N LYS A 8 -21.82 19.01 -5.87
CA LYS A 8 -23.26 18.67 -5.87
C LYS A 8 -24.16 19.84 -6.32
N GLN A 9 -23.64 21.06 -6.35
CA GLN A 9 -24.41 22.21 -6.80
C GLN A 9 -24.44 22.27 -8.33
N GLU A 10 -25.62 22.52 -8.88
CA GLU A 10 -25.80 22.73 -10.31
C GLU A 10 -25.79 24.22 -10.62
N PHE A 11 -24.97 24.62 -11.59
CA PHE A 11 -24.86 25.98 -12.08
C PHE A 11 -24.85 25.95 -13.60
N ASP A 12 -25.20 27.06 -14.23
CA ASP A 12 -25.27 27.16 -15.67
C ASP A 12 -24.29 28.21 -16.21
N GLY A 13 -23.92 28.07 -17.47
CA GLY A 13 -23.12 29.06 -18.19
C GLY A 13 -21.76 29.41 -17.56
N VAL A 14 -21.55 30.69 -17.26
CA VAL A 14 -20.28 31.20 -16.69
C VAL A 14 -20.05 30.74 -15.27
N GLU A 15 -21.10 30.60 -14.49
CA GLU A 15 -21.00 30.16 -13.08
C GLU A 15 -20.45 28.72 -12.99
N ASN A 16 -20.87 27.84 -13.89
CA ASN A 16 -20.34 26.48 -13.94
C ASN A 16 -18.82 26.45 -14.25
N LYS A 17 -18.36 27.30 -15.17
CA LYS A 17 -16.92 27.43 -15.49
C LYS A 17 -16.12 27.91 -14.28
N ILE A 18 -16.66 28.89 -13.54
CA ILE A 18 -16.02 29.38 -12.30
C ILE A 18 -15.98 28.27 -11.25
N LYS A 19 -17.07 27.52 -11.07
CA LYS A 19 -17.13 26.38 -10.16
C LYS A 19 -16.07 25.34 -10.49
N GLU A 20 -15.95 24.94 -11.76
CA GLU A 20 -14.95 23.98 -12.21
C GLU A 20 -13.53 24.47 -11.96
N ALA A 21 -13.24 25.74 -12.24
CA ALA A 21 -11.94 26.34 -11.98
C ALA A 21 -11.59 26.32 -10.48
N ILE A 22 -12.57 26.66 -9.61
CA ILE A 22 -12.40 26.60 -8.14
C ILE A 22 -12.14 25.16 -7.69
N ILE A 23 -12.92 24.18 -8.17
CA ILE A 23 -12.75 22.77 -7.83
C ILE A 23 -11.37 22.28 -8.23
N ASN A 24 -10.93 22.58 -9.45
CA ASN A 24 -9.63 22.15 -9.97
C ASN A 24 -8.50 22.77 -9.13
N THR A 25 -8.51 24.08 -8.93
CA THR A 25 -7.50 24.78 -8.14
C THR A 25 -7.45 24.28 -6.70
N ALA A 26 -8.61 24.11 -6.05
CA ALA A 26 -8.68 23.59 -4.68
C ALA A 26 -8.16 22.15 -4.61
N THR A 27 -8.46 21.31 -5.59
CA THR A 27 -7.98 19.91 -5.66
C THR A 27 -6.48 19.86 -5.83
N GLU A 28 -5.91 20.67 -6.73
CA GLU A 28 -4.46 20.75 -6.95
C GLU A 28 -3.71 21.22 -5.71
N LEU A 29 -4.17 22.32 -5.10
CA LEU A 29 -3.56 22.87 -3.88
C LEU A 29 -3.64 21.88 -2.71
N THR A 30 -4.77 21.21 -2.52
CA THR A 30 -4.94 20.19 -1.49
C THR A 30 -4.02 19.01 -1.73
N SER A 31 -3.94 18.53 -2.97
CA SER A 31 -3.04 17.43 -3.34
C SER A 31 -1.58 17.80 -3.09
N LEU A 32 -1.17 19.01 -3.45
CA LEU A 32 0.18 19.50 -3.20
C LEU A 32 0.48 19.58 -1.70
N LEU A 33 -0.43 20.16 -0.91
CA LEU A 33 -0.30 20.25 0.55
C LEU A 33 -0.11 18.88 1.19
N ILE A 34 -0.97 17.92 0.85
CA ILE A 34 -0.90 16.55 1.38
C ILE A 34 0.43 15.89 0.98
N LYS A 35 0.85 16.01 -0.28
CA LYS A 35 2.14 15.46 -0.74
C LYS A 35 3.33 16.02 0.04
N ILE A 36 3.33 17.34 0.31
CA ILE A 36 4.39 17.99 1.09
C ILE A 36 4.37 17.47 2.55
N ARG A 37 3.19 17.37 3.17
CA ARG A 37 3.05 16.88 4.55
C ARG A 37 3.52 15.43 4.66
N LEU A 38 3.00 14.53 3.82
CA LEU A 38 3.41 13.13 3.80
C LEU A 38 4.90 12.95 3.49
N GLY A 39 5.45 13.76 2.59
CA GLY A 39 6.88 13.77 2.30
C GLY A 39 7.75 14.19 3.49
N LYS A 40 7.27 15.11 4.32
CA LYS A 40 7.94 15.48 5.60
C LYS A 40 7.86 14.33 6.60
N ILE A 41 6.70 13.71 6.76
CA ILE A 41 6.48 12.58 7.67
C ILE A 41 7.42 11.42 7.31
N SER A 42 7.52 11.08 6.02
CA SER A 42 8.37 9.98 5.57
C SER A 42 9.88 10.23 5.74
N LYS A 43 10.33 11.48 5.71
CA LYS A 43 11.75 11.84 5.77
C LYS A 43 12.27 12.23 7.14
N SER A 44 11.39 12.58 8.06
CA SER A 44 11.77 13.19 9.33
C SER A 44 11.54 12.23 10.48
N SER A 45 12.59 11.93 11.24
CA SER A 45 12.52 11.14 12.47
C SER A 45 12.09 11.95 13.70
N ASN A 46 11.89 13.26 13.57
CA ASN A 46 11.65 14.15 14.71
C ASN A 46 10.35 14.96 14.52
N ILE A 47 9.25 14.26 14.30
CA ILE A 47 7.92 14.88 14.14
C ILE A 47 7.18 14.77 15.47
N ASP A 48 6.60 15.89 15.92
CA ASP A 48 5.69 15.86 17.05
C ASP A 48 4.37 15.17 16.61
N PHE A 49 4.19 13.94 17.09
CA PHE A 49 3.02 13.11 16.81
C PHE A 49 1.67 13.81 17.09
N ARG A 50 1.65 14.77 18.02
CA ARG A 50 0.43 15.54 18.37
C ARG A 50 -0.02 16.48 17.25
N ASN A 51 0.88 16.82 16.33
CA ASN A 51 0.59 17.71 15.20
C ASN A 51 0.18 16.96 13.93
N LEU A 52 0.07 15.62 14.00
CA LEU A 52 -0.35 14.78 12.90
C LEU A 52 -1.87 14.57 12.93
N LEU A 53 -2.49 14.54 11.75
CA LEU A 53 -3.83 14.01 11.57
C LEU A 53 -3.84 12.49 11.79
N ASP A 54 -5.00 11.92 12.10
CA ASP A 54 -5.08 10.49 12.37
C ASP A 54 -4.68 9.64 11.15
N GLU A 55 -5.05 10.08 9.96
CA GLU A 55 -4.64 9.46 8.69
C GLU A 55 -3.13 9.57 8.45
N GLU A 56 -2.50 10.64 8.92
CA GLU A 56 -1.05 10.84 8.83
C GLU A 56 -0.28 9.98 9.84
N LYS A 57 -0.86 9.72 11.01
CA LYS A 57 -0.30 8.80 12.01
C LYS A 57 -0.13 7.40 11.45
N PHE A 58 -1.09 6.93 10.65
CA PHE A 58 -0.99 5.64 9.95
C PHE A 58 0.27 5.53 9.07
N ILE A 59 0.64 6.62 8.38
CA ILE A 59 1.87 6.66 7.56
C ILE A 59 3.12 6.76 8.44
N PHE A 60 3.04 7.55 9.52
CA PHE A 60 4.15 7.70 10.48
C PHE A 60 4.49 6.36 11.14
N ASP A 61 3.49 5.63 11.65
CA ASP A 61 3.67 4.33 12.30
C ASP A 61 4.30 3.29 11.36
N ALA A 62 3.85 3.25 10.10
CA ALA A 62 4.45 2.39 9.08
C ALA A 62 5.93 2.73 8.81
N GLY A 63 6.28 4.02 8.87
CA GLY A 63 7.66 4.50 8.74
C GLY A 63 8.53 4.11 9.94
N GLU A 64 8.02 4.20 11.16
CA GLU A 64 8.71 3.74 12.38
C GLU A 64 8.95 2.23 12.32
N GLU A 65 7.93 1.44 12.00
CA GLU A 65 8.06 -0.01 11.85
C GLU A 65 9.11 -0.38 10.79
N GLN A 66 9.18 0.36 9.69
CA GLN A 66 10.21 0.15 8.68
C GLN A 66 11.62 0.44 9.23
N ARG A 67 11.81 1.53 9.98
CA ARG A 67 13.09 1.88 10.60
C ARG A 67 13.55 0.82 11.60
N GLU A 68 12.66 0.36 12.47
CA GLU A 68 12.93 -0.71 13.43
C GLU A 68 13.40 -2.00 12.73
N ARG A 69 12.75 -2.37 11.63
CA ARG A 69 13.14 -3.54 10.83
C ARG A 69 14.53 -3.37 10.21
N ILE A 70 14.85 -2.18 9.72
CA ILE A 70 16.18 -1.86 9.17
C ILE A 70 17.25 -1.99 10.27
N GLU A 71 17.03 -1.38 11.44
CA GLU A 71 17.97 -1.45 12.57
C GLU A 71 18.15 -2.88 13.07
N MET A 72 17.07 -3.67 13.11
CA MET A 72 17.11 -5.07 13.47
C MET A 72 18.03 -5.88 12.55
N ILE A 73 17.89 -5.69 11.22
CA ILE A 73 18.73 -6.36 10.22
C ILE A 73 20.18 -5.89 10.32
N LEU A 74 20.42 -4.59 10.43
CA LEU A 74 21.76 -4.02 10.59
C LEU A 74 22.44 -4.55 11.85
N SER A 75 21.75 -4.50 12.99
CA SER A 75 22.27 -5.01 14.26
C SER A 75 22.58 -6.51 14.18
N ALA A 76 21.69 -7.31 13.57
CA ALA A 76 21.91 -8.73 13.40
C ALA A 76 23.13 -9.02 12.50
N THR A 77 23.30 -8.24 11.44
CA THR A 77 24.44 -8.37 10.52
C THR A 77 25.75 -8.04 11.19
N ILE A 78 25.82 -6.89 11.87
CA ILE A 78 27.05 -6.42 12.57
C ILE A 78 27.44 -7.38 13.69
N ASN A 79 26.48 -7.96 14.40
CA ASN A 79 26.72 -8.89 15.51
C ASN A 79 26.83 -10.37 15.07
N GLY A 80 26.87 -10.66 13.77
CA GLY A 80 27.05 -12.01 13.25
C GLY A 80 25.90 -12.98 13.60
N LYS A 81 24.68 -12.49 13.81
CA LYS A 81 23.50 -13.31 14.17
C LYS A 81 22.92 -14.01 12.94
N SER A 82 23.69 -14.87 12.29
CA SER A 82 23.30 -15.54 11.03
C SER A 82 22.00 -16.34 11.16
N LYS A 83 21.80 -17.08 12.25
CA LYS A 83 20.56 -17.85 12.48
C LYS A 83 19.33 -16.98 12.56
N PHE A 84 19.44 -15.77 13.10
CA PHE A 84 18.34 -14.82 13.15
C PHE A 84 18.01 -14.28 11.76
N LEU A 85 19.02 -13.92 10.96
CA LEU A 85 18.82 -13.48 9.57
C LEU A 85 18.20 -14.60 8.71
N GLU A 86 18.63 -15.84 8.92
CA GLU A 86 18.04 -17.00 8.28
C GLU A 86 16.57 -17.19 8.65
N SER A 87 16.20 -17.04 9.92
CA SER A 87 14.80 -17.11 10.35
C SER A 87 13.92 -16.04 9.69
N ILE A 88 14.41 -14.79 9.54
CA ILE A 88 13.70 -13.73 8.82
C ILE A 88 13.50 -14.15 7.34
N SER A 89 14.55 -14.67 6.71
CA SER A 89 14.50 -15.14 5.32
C SER A 89 13.45 -16.26 5.14
N GLN A 90 13.45 -17.25 6.03
CA GLN A 90 12.49 -18.35 5.99
C GLN A 90 11.05 -17.85 6.19
N ASN A 91 10.82 -17.01 7.19
CA ASN A 91 9.51 -16.40 7.41
C ASN A 91 9.00 -15.62 6.20
N HIS A 92 9.88 -14.97 5.45
CA HIS A 92 9.51 -14.27 4.23
C HIS A 92 9.14 -15.23 3.10
N LYS A 93 9.91 -16.32 2.93
CA LYS A 93 9.66 -17.35 1.90
C LYS A 93 8.36 -18.12 2.13
N THR A 94 8.03 -18.42 3.39
CA THR A 94 6.81 -19.15 3.75
C THR A 94 5.57 -18.25 3.87
N LYS A 95 5.74 -16.94 3.70
CA LYS A 95 4.62 -16.00 3.77
C LYS A 95 3.63 -16.25 2.63
N THR A 96 2.37 -16.43 2.97
CA THR A 96 1.28 -16.53 2.01
C THR A 96 0.41 -15.28 2.01
N VAL A 97 -0.32 -15.06 0.94
CA VAL A 97 -1.22 -13.92 0.74
C VAL A 97 -2.52 -14.39 0.09
N VAL A 98 -3.64 -13.84 0.54
CA VAL A 98 -4.93 -14.04 -0.10
C VAL A 98 -5.08 -13.08 -1.26
N ILE A 99 -5.34 -13.62 -2.46
CA ILE A 99 -5.57 -12.85 -3.69
C ILE A 99 -6.87 -13.27 -4.35
N ARG A 100 -7.44 -12.37 -5.15
CA ARG A 100 -8.55 -12.62 -6.06
C ARG A 100 -8.03 -12.54 -7.50
N PHE A 101 -8.32 -13.54 -8.30
CA PHE A 101 -7.94 -13.59 -9.70
C PHE A 101 -8.86 -12.72 -10.57
N LEU A 102 -8.25 -11.92 -11.44
CA LEU A 102 -8.94 -11.05 -12.39
C LEU A 102 -8.98 -11.68 -13.79
N GLN A 103 -8.19 -12.71 -14.01
CA GLN A 103 -8.07 -13.47 -15.26
C GLN A 103 -7.93 -14.95 -14.95
N GLU A 104 -8.25 -15.80 -15.95
CA GLU A 104 -7.99 -17.23 -15.84
C GLU A 104 -6.47 -17.49 -15.82
N VAL A 105 -6.04 -18.40 -14.96
CA VAL A 105 -4.65 -18.77 -14.80
C VAL A 105 -4.56 -20.30 -14.76
N ASP A 106 -3.73 -20.87 -15.62
CA ASP A 106 -3.39 -22.28 -15.59
C ASP A 106 -2.67 -22.66 -14.30
N GLU A 107 -2.44 -23.97 -14.08
CA GLU A 107 -1.69 -24.46 -12.94
C GLU A 107 -0.30 -23.79 -12.89
N ILE A 108 0.04 -23.22 -11.75
CA ILE A 108 1.33 -22.58 -11.48
C ILE A 108 2.08 -23.33 -10.37
N VAL A 109 3.39 -23.28 -10.41
CA VAL A 109 4.25 -23.79 -9.33
C VAL A 109 4.59 -22.64 -8.39
N GLY A 110 4.32 -22.84 -7.11
CA GLY A 110 4.65 -21.89 -6.05
C GLY A 110 6.16 -21.82 -5.76
N ALA A 111 6.58 -20.77 -5.07
CA ALA A 111 7.94 -20.63 -4.54
C ALA A 111 8.28 -21.72 -3.51
N ASP A 112 7.26 -22.36 -2.94
CA ASP A 112 7.33 -23.52 -2.05
C ASP A 112 7.35 -24.87 -2.79
N LEU A 113 7.37 -24.86 -4.12
CA LEU A 113 7.31 -26.01 -5.02
C LEU A 113 5.98 -26.76 -5.05
N GLU A 114 4.95 -26.23 -4.39
CA GLU A 114 3.59 -26.74 -4.46
C GLU A 114 2.89 -26.27 -5.74
N LYS A 115 1.86 -27.02 -6.17
CA LYS A 115 1.07 -26.69 -7.34
C LYS A 115 -0.21 -25.96 -6.93
N TYR A 116 -0.51 -24.89 -7.62
CA TYR A 116 -1.66 -24.04 -7.38
C TYR A 116 -2.49 -23.85 -8.66
N GLY A 117 -3.80 -23.98 -8.57
CA GLY A 117 -4.69 -23.81 -9.71
C GLY A 117 -5.17 -25.13 -10.35
N PRO A 118 -5.75 -25.06 -11.56
CA PRO A 118 -6.03 -23.82 -12.31
C PRO A 118 -7.04 -22.91 -11.60
N PHE A 119 -6.98 -21.61 -11.91
CA PHE A 119 -7.88 -20.60 -11.33
C PHE A 119 -8.73 -19.94 -12.38
N LYS A 120 -9.98 -19.66 -12.06
CA LYS A 120 -10.92 -18.88 -12.88
C LYS A 120 -10.96 -17.42 -12.42
N ILE A 121 -11.58 -16.60 -13.25
CA ILE A 121 -11.89 -15.21 -12.89
C ILE A 121 -12.76 -15.22 -11.61
N GLU A 122 -12.44 -14.30 -10.69
CA GLU A 122 -13.07 -14.12 -9.38
C GLU A 122 -12.74 -15.21 -8.34
N ASP A 123 -11.94 -16.22 -8.67
CA ASP A 123 -11.46 -17.18 -7.67
C ASP A 123 -10.60 -16.48 -6.61
N ILE A 124 -10.75 -16.96 -5.38
CA ILE A 124 -9.96 -16.49 -4.24
C ILE A 124 -9.06 -17.64 -3.78
N ALA A 125 -7.77 -17.38 -3.68
CA ALA A 125 -6.83 -18.36 -3.19
C ALA A 125 -5.75 -17.74 -2.30
N THR A 126 -5.21 -18.58 -1.42
CA THR A 126 -4.03 -18.28 -0.62
C THR A 126 -2.83 -18.90 -1.31
N ILE A 127 -1.90 -18.07 -1.76
CA ILE A 127 -0.69 -18.51 -2.48
C ILE A 127 0.57 -17.88 -1.90
N PRO A 128 1.77 -18.41 -2.19
CA PRO A 128 3.03 -17.84 -1.75
C PRO A 128 3.16 -16.35 -2.16
N TYR A 129 3.72 -15.55 -1.27
CA TYR A 129 3.84 -14.10 -1.44
C TYR A 129 4.53 -13.70 -2.75
N GLU A 130 5.62 -14.40 -3.13
CA GLU A 130 6.38 -14.10 -4.35
C GLU A 130 5.54 -14.34 -5.61
N ASN A 131 4.77 -15.45 -5.64
CA ASN A 131 3.84 -15.74 -6.74
C ASN A 131 2.73 -14.68 -6.79
N ALA A 132 2.15 -14.31 -5.64
CA ALA A 132 1.13 -13.29 -5.56
C ALA A 132 1.63 -11.94 -6.09
N GLN A 133 2.84 -11.51 -5.72
CA GLN A 133 3.44 -10.27 -6.21
C GLN A 133 3.60 -10.25 -7.73
N ALA A 134 4.08 -11.37 -8.31
CA ALA A 134 4.25 -11.50 -9.76
C ALA A 134 2.90 -11.39 -10.51
N LEU A 135 1.85 -12.02 -9.98
CA LEU A 135 0.49 -11.96 -10.57
C LEU A 135 -0.14 -10.57 -10.43
N ILE A 136 0.03 -9.93 -9.28
CA ILE A 136 -0.47 -8.56 -9.03
C ILE A 136 0.25 -7.55 -9.94
N ALA A 137 1.57 -7.65 -10.08
CA ALA A 137 2.35 -6.77 -10.95
C ALA A 137 1.93 -6.87 -12.43
N LYS A 138 1.43 -8.03 -12.85
CA LYS A 138 0.89 -8.25 -14.20
C LYS A 138 -0.61 -7.92 -14.33
N ASN A 139 -1.26 -7.42 -13.30
CA ASN A 139 -2.71 -7.19 -13.24
C ASN A 139 -3.56 -8.47 -13.50
N ILE A 140 -3.03 -9.63 -13.17
CA ILE A 140 -3.73 -10.92 -13.28
C ILE A 140 -4.54 -11.19 -12.00
N ALA A 141 -4.09 -10.66 -10.86
CA ALA A 141 -4.76 -10.80 -9.58
C ALA A 141 -4.70 -9.49 -8.77
N THR A 142 -5.55 -9.38 -7.76
CA THR A 142 -5.53 -8.29 -6.78
C THR A 142 -5.46 -8.83 -5.36
N LYS A 143 -4.77 -8.12 -4.47
CA LYS A 143 -4.70 -8.48 -3.06
C LYS A 143 -6.01 -8.17 -2.38
N ILE A 144 -6.55 -9.14 -1.65
CA ILE A 144 -7.68 -8.91 -0.75
C ILE A 144 -7.11 -8.32 0.55
N ARG A 145 -7.63 -7.15 0.92
CA ARG A 145 -7.43 -6.56 2.25
C ARG A 145 -8.73 -6.72 3.01
N TRP A 146 -8.65 -7.33 4.19
CA TRP A 146 -9.75 -7.27 5.13
C TRP A 146 -9.69 -5.87 5.75
N GLU A 147 -10.70 -5.07 5.49
CA GLU A 147 -10.91 -3.85 6.26
C GLU A 147 -11.65 -4.30 7.53
N ASP A 148 -10.97 -4.22 8.66
CA ASP A 148 -11.57 -4.41 9.99
C ASP A 148 -12.43 -3.20 10.37
#